data_84c9fbb40aa6791bc39a34ad2a252db9
#
_entry.id   84c9fbb40aa6791bc39a34ad2a252db9
#
_cell.length_a   1.000
_cell.length_b   1.000
_cell.length_c   1.000
_cell.angle_alpha   90.00
_cell.angle_beta   90.00
_cell.angle_gamma   90.00
#
_symmetry.space_group_name_H-M   'P 1'
#
loop_
_entity.id
_entity.type
_entity.pdbx_description
1 polymer ?
#
loop_
_entity_poly.entity_id
_entity_poly.type
_entity_poly.pdbx_seq_one_letter_code
_entity_poly.pdbx_strand_id
1 'polypeptide(L)'
;YLREMGGVELLSREGEIAIAKRIEAGKDVMLNALSQSPITAQQFFEWNDQLQKDEILVREIIDIDTNYMEDEETGQSAKQKKTETTNDDGKQVNSDSNEDDEFNPTLAAMESEIKPKVLQTVNFLTKEYNKLIKYQKEKINCVLKSFAFSSAKEKNYKKIVENILENIKSLQLSPPVLETLVQKHYSENKKIISLEGNLLRLAI
;
A
#
# COMPACT_ATOMS: atom_id res chain seq x y z
N TYR A 1 5.90 -33.74 -17.95
CA TYR A 1 5.71 -32.28 -17.85
C TYR A 1 4.81 -31.77 -18.97
N LEU A 2 5.17 -31.96 -20.26
CA LEU A 2 4.36 -31.54 -21.42
C LEU A 2 2.99 -32.26 -21.49
N ARG A 3 2.86 -33.48 -20.98
CA ARG A 3 1.62 -34.24 -20.95
C ARG A 3 0.62 -33.71 -19.92
N GLU A 4 1.10 -33.11 -18.82
CA GLU A 4 0.26 -32.46 -17.80
C GLU A 4 -0.18 -31.06 -18.21
N MET A 5 0.67 -30.31 -18.93
CA MET A 5 0.32 -28.98 -19.45
C MET A 5 -0.76 -29.01 -20.53
N GLY A 6 -0.85 -30.09 -21.31
CA GLY A 6 -1.85 -30.23 -22.38
C GLY A 6 -3.27 -30.58 -21.91
N GLY A 7 -3.46 -30.88 -20.63
CA GLY A 7 -4.77 -31.24 -20.07
C GLY A 7 -5.58 -30.08 -19.51
N VAL A 8 -4.99 -28.88 -19.41
CA VAL A 8 -5.66 -27.69 -18.90
C VAL A 8 -6.12 -26.83 -20.08
N GLU A 9 -7.42 -26.56 -20.18
CA GLU A 9 -7.94 -25.66 -21.18
C GLU A 9 -7.37 -24.25 -20.99
N LEU A 10 -6.90 -23.63 -22.08
CA LEU A 10 -6.45 -22.24 -22.08
C LEU A 10 -7.64 -21.33 -21.80
N LEU A 11 -7.45 -20.37 -20.89
CA LEU A 11 -8.46 -19.36 -20.63
C LEU A 11 -8.78 -18.55 -21.90
N SER A 12 -10.07 -18.32 -22.14
CA SER A 12 -10.47 -17.35 -23.15
C SER A 12 -10.16 -15.93 -22.69
N ARG A 13 -9.95 -15.00 -23.62
CA ARG A 13 -9.71 -13.58 -23.31
C ARG A 13 -10.81 -12.97 -22.42
N GLU A 14 -12.06 -13.39 -22.61
CA GLU A 14 -13.17 -12.96 -21.76
C GLU A 14 -13.05 -13.53 -20.34
N GLY A 15 -12.60 -14.78 -20.22
CA GLY A 15 -12.32 -15.42 -18.93
C GLY A 15 -11.20 -14.73 -18.17
N GLU A 16 -10.11 -14.35 -18.84
CA GLU A 16 -9.01 -13.60 -18.23
C GLU A 16 -9.47 -12.25 -17.69
N ILE A 17 -10.23 -11.49 -18.49
CA ILE A 17 -10.80 -10.19 -18.07
C ILE A 17 -11.74 -10.36 -16.89
N ALA A 18 -12.57 -11.39 -16.87
CA ALA A 18 -13.49 -11.65 -15.78
C ALA A 18 -12.76 -11.99 -14.47
N ILE A 19 -11.68 -12.79 -14.56
CA ILE A 19 -10.84 -13.13 -13.41
C ILE A 19 -10.08 -11.90 -12.91
N ALA A 20 -9.46 -11.11 -13.79
CA ALA A 20 -8.75 -9.90 -13.43
C ALA A 20 -9.65 -8.92 -12.67
N LYS A 21 -10.85 -8.64 -13.19
CA LYS A 21 -11.86 -7.81 -12.49
C LYS A 21 -12.25 -8.36 -11.13
N ARG A 22 -12.32 -9.67 -10.98
CA ARG A 22 -12.66 -10.31 -9.71
C ARG A 22 -11.54 -10.17 -8.68
N ILE A 23 -10.29 -10.28 -9.13
CA ILE A 23 -9.10 -10.07 -8.29
C ILE A 23 -9.05 -8.61 -7.83
N GLU A 24 -9.24 -7.66 -8.75
CA GLU A 24 -9.26 -6.24 -8.45
C GLU A 24 -10.36 -5.87 -7.46
N ALA A 25 -11.59 -6.33 -7.69
CA ALA A 25 -12.69 -6.13 -6.76
C ALA A 25 -12.42 -6.73 -5.37
N GLY A 26 -11.79 -7.90 -5.31
CA GLY A 26 -11.38 -8.52 -4.05
C GLY A 26 -10.30 -7.71 -3.31
N LYS A 27 -9.31 -7.19 -4.04
CA LYS A 27 -8.26 -6.30 -3.51
C LYS A 27 -8.88 -5.01 -2.96
N ASP A 28 -9.81 -4.42 -3.67
CA ASP A 28 -10.52 -3.21 -3.24
C ASP A 28 -11.31 -3.40 -1.94
N VAL A 29 -12.06 -4.49 -1.82
CA VAL A 29 -12.79 -4.81 -0.59
C VAL A 29 -11.84 -5.01 0.58
N MET A 30 -10.72 -5.71 0.37
CA MET A 30 -9.69 -5.93 1.38
C MET A 30 -9.06 -4.61 1.83
N LEU A 31 -8.65 -3.74 0.91
CA LEU A 31 -8.06 -2.43 1.21
C LEU A 31 -9.05 -1.54 1.96
N ASN A 32 -10.32 -1.54 1.58
CA ASN A 32 -11.36 -0.79 2.28
C ASN A 32 -11.54 -1.27 3.73
N ALA A 33 -11.53 -2.57 3.97
CA ALA A 33 -11.60 -3.13 5.32
C ALA A 33 -10.35 -2.78 6.16
N LEU A 34 -9.16 -2.92 5.58
CA LEU A 34 -7.90 -2.61 6.24
C LEU A 34 -7.77 -1.12 6.57
N SER A 35 -8.21 -0.23 5.68
CA SER A 35 -8.11 1.23 5.86
C SER A 35 -8.84 1.75 7.10
N GLN A 36 -9.89 1.07 7.54
CA GLN A 36 -10.69 1.46 8.70
C GLN A 36 -10.16 0.90 10.03
N SER A 37 -9.16 0.02 9.98
CA SER A 37 -8.67 -0.69 11.16
C SER A 37 -7.62 0.10 11.93
N PRO A 38 -7.73 0.17 13.28
CA PRO A 38 -6.70 0.78 14.12
C PRO A 38 -5.39 -0.01 14.13
N ILE A 39 -5.41 -1.33 13.84
CA ILE A 39 -4.21 -2.16 13.72
C ILE A 39 -3.38 -1.73 12.51
N THR A 40 -4.04 -1.48 11.39
CA THR A 40 -3.40 -0.92 10.20
C THR A 40 -2.81 0.47 10.48
N ALA A 41 -3.53 1.32 11.22
CA ALA A 41 -3.03 2.63 11.63
C ALA A 41 -1.72 2.54 12.42
N GLN A 42 -1.64 1.61 13.38
CA GLN A 42 -0.41 1.37 14.14
C GLN A 42 0.75 0.97 13.24
N GLN A 43 0.49 0.12 12.25
CA GLN A 43 1.53 -0.29 11.31
C GLN A 43 2.05 0.90 10.47
N PHE A 44 1.15 1.80 10.02
CA PHE A 44 1.58 3.01 9.32
C PHE A 44 2.40 3.96 10.21
N PHE A 45 2.11 4.03 11.51
CA PHE A 45 2.95 4.80 12.45
C PHE A 45 4.34 4.18 12.59
N GLU A 46 4.44 2.85 12.73
CA GLU A 46 5.71 2.14 12.79
C GLU A 46 6.52 2.35 11.50
N TRP A 47 5.90 2.20 10.33
CA TRP A 47 6.57 2.44 9.05
C TRP A 47 7.04 3.89 8.89
N ASN A 48 6.25 4.85 9.32
CA ASN A 48 6.66 6.25 9.27
C ASN A 48 7.93 6.50 10.09
N ASP A 49 7.99 5.97 11.30
CA ASP A 49 9.15 6.11 12.18
C ASP A 49 10.38 5.39 11.62
N GLN A 50 10.20 4.18 11.08
CA GLN A 50 11.26 3.36 10.49
C GLN A 50 11.79 3.95 9.18
N LEU A 51 10.91 4.49 8.31
CA LEU A 51 11.32 5.17 7.08
C LEU A 51 12.08 6.48 7.37
N GLN A 52 11.70 7.21 8.42
CA GLN A 52 12.41 8.43 8.82
C GLN A 52 13.79 8.15 9.39
N LYS A 53 13.99 6.97 10.00
CA LYS A 53 15.28 6.51 10.53
C LYS A 53 16.11 5.73 9.53
N ASP A 54 15.61 5.55 8.31
CA ASP A 54 16.21 4.69 7.28
C ASP A 54 16.46 3.23 7.73
N GLU A 55 15.62 2.72 8.64
CA GLU A 55 15.68 1.34 9.12
C GLU A 55 15.05 0.35 8.14
N ILE A 56 14.09 0.81 7.33
CA ILE A 56 13.39 0.02 6.31
C ILE A 56 13.50 0.69 4.95
N LEU A 57 13.66 -0.11 3.92
CA LEU A 57 13.69 0.35 2.53
C LEU A 57 12.26 0.52 1.99
N VAL A 58 12.07 1.49 1.12
CA VAL A 58 10.75 1.79 0.53
C VAL A 58 10.18 0.58 -0.23
N ARG A 59 11.06 -0.17 -0.91
CA ARG A 59 10.71 -1.39 -1.67
C ARG A 59 10.13 -2.53 -0.82
N GLU A 60 10.35 -2.50 0.50
CA GLU A 60 9.77 -3.49 1.40
C GLU A 60 8.30 -3.23 1.69
N ILE A 61 7.85 -1.99 1.52
CA ILE A 61 6.48 -1.56 1.82
C ILE A 61 5.64 -1.47 0.54
N ILE A 62 6.20 -0.87 -0.51
CA ILE A 62 5.48 -0.59 -1.76
C ILE A 62 6.03 -1.39 -2.94
N ASP A 63 5.20 -1.53 -3.97
CA ASP A 63 5.60 -2.05 -5.27
C ASP A 63 6.18 -0.90 -6.10
N ILE A 64 7.53 -0.89 -6.24
CA ILE A 64 8.24 0.20 -6.92
C ILE A 64 7.92 0.20 -8.41
N ASP A 65 7.86 -0.98 -9.03
CA ASP A 65 7.68 -1.10 -10.48
C ASP A 65 6.34 -0.50 -10.90
N THR A 66 5.27 -0.83 -10.16
CA THR A 66 3.93 -0.29 -10.43
C THR A 66 3.86 1.22 -10.20
N ASN A 67 4.44 1.71 -9.09
CA ASN A 67 4.47 3.15 -8.80
C ASN A 67 5.27 3.94 -9.81
N TYR A 68 6.39 3.40 -10.31
CA TYR A 68 7.21 4.07 -11.31
C TYR A 68 6.51 4.17 -12.65
N MET A 69 5.82 3.12 -13.09
CA MET A 69 5.04 3.11 -14.33
C MET A 69 3.88 4.12 -14.30
N GLU A 70 3.16 4.24 -13.17
CA GLU A 70 2.09 5.23 -13.02
C GLU A 70 2.62 6.67 -13.07
N ASP A 71 3.81 6.93 -12.53
CA ASP A 71 4.46 8.24 -12.60
C ASP A 71 4.90 8.62 -14.01
N GLU A 72 5.36 7.68 -14.83
CA GLU A 72 5.69 7.91 -16.24
C GLU A 72 4.44 8.22 -17.07
N GLU A 73 3.35 7.50 -16.88
CA GLU A 73 2.08 7.75 -17.59
C GLU A 73 1.49 9.12 -17.23
N THR A 74 1.63 9.58 -15.99
CA THR A 74 1.17 10.91 -15.54
C THR A 74 2.10 12.06 -15.93
N GLY A 75 3.25 11.78 -16.56
CA GLY A 75 4.15 12.80 -17.12
C GLY A 75 4.91 13.63 -16.08
N GLN A 76 4.96 13.21 -14.84
CA GLN A 76 5.67 13.91 -13.77
C GLN A 76 7.18 13.65 -13.74
N SER A 77 7.64 12.50 -14.28
CA SER A 77 9.07 12.15 -14.34
C SER A 77 9.87 12.86 -15.45
N ALA A 78 9.18 13.46 -16.44
CA ALA A 78 9.84 13.99 -17.65
C ALA A 78 10.55 15.35 -17.49
N LYS A 79 10.54 15.98 -16.32
CA LYS A 79 11.06 17.35 -16.16
C LYS A 79 12.45 17.50 -15.55
N GLN A 80 13.13 16.45 -15.14
CA GLN A 80 14.46 16.55 -14.50
C GLN A 80 15.66 16.08 -15.32
N LYS A 81 15.50 15.65 -16.58
CA LYS A 81 16.64 15.25 -17.44
C LYS A 81 17.11 16.33 -18.42
N LYS A 82 17.22 17.58 -17.99
CA LYS A 82 17.97 18.63 -18.72
C LYS A 82 18.75 19.49 -17.73
N THR A 83 19.91 19.04 -17.33
CA THR A 83 21.03 19.92 -17.01
C THR A 83 22.33 19.09 -16.93
N GLU A 84 23.17 19.43 -17.90
CA GLU A 84 24.64 19.52 -17.83
C GLU A 84 25.47 18.25 -17.89
N THR A 85 25.90 17.98 -19.11
CA THR A 85 27.25 17.51 -19.37
C THR A 85 27.89 18.48 -20.34
N THR A 86 28.70 19.40 -19.82
CA THR A 86 29.72 20.13 -20.59
C THR A 86 31.09 19.48 -20.33
N ASN A 87 31.70 18.98 -21.42
CA ASN A 87 33.13 18.95 -21.74
C ASN A 87 34.10 18.20 -20.81
N ASP A 88 34.88 17.27 -21.24
CA ASP A 88 36.01 17.46 -22.15
C ASP A 88 36.80 16.12 -22.35
N ASP A 89 37.35 16.00 -23.57
CA ASP A 89 38.53 15.24 -23.97
C ASP A 89 38.51 13.69 -24.11
N GLY A 90 38.47 13.32 -25.36
CA GLY A 90 39.17 12.32 -26.11
C GLY A 90 39.66 11.02 -25.48
N LYS A 91 38.97 9.91 -25.83
CA LYS A 91 39.63 8.70 -26.35
C LYS A 91 38.59 7.73 -26.94
N GLN A 92 38.70 7.50 -28.24
CA GLN A 92 38.03 6.39 -28.92
C GLN A 92 38.49 5.05 -28.31
N VAL A 93 37.56 4.26 -27.84
CA VAL A 93 37.66 2.80 -27.79
C VAL A 93 36.33 2.24 -28.25
N ASN A 94 36.36 1.61 -29.43
CA ASN A 94 35.29 0.78 -29.93
C ASN A 94 34.96 -0.31 -28.92
N SER A 95 33.75 -0.39 -28.48
CA SER A 95 33.10 -1.64 -28.07
C SER A 95 31.63 -1.58 -28.40
N ASP A 96 31.34 -2.31 -29.44
CA ASP A 96 30.04 -2.81 -29.86
C ASP A 96 29.42 -3.59 -28.71
N SER A 97 28.49 -3.02 -27.99
CA SER A 97 27.61 -3.73 -27.05
C SER A 97 26.44 -2.85 -26.58
N ASN A 98 25.26 -3.17 -27.07
CA ASN A 98 23.95 -2.98 -26.44
C ASN A 98 23.47 -1.54 -26.22
N GLU A 99 22.86 -0.99 -27.26
CA GLU A 99 22.01 0.22 -27.18
C GLU A 99 20.67 -0.02 -26.43
N ASP A 100 20.40 -1.25 -25.96
CA ASP A 100 19.15 -1.60 -25.26
C ASP A 100 19.22 -1.45 -23.72
N ASP A 101 20.41 -1.22 -23.12
CA ASP A 101 20.57 -1.16 -21.65
C ASP A 101 20.49 0.26 -21.06
N GLU A 102 20.41 1.32 -21.86
CA GLU A 102 20.39 2.70 -21.36
C GLU A 102 19.02 3.17 -20.82
N PHE A 103 17.97 2.37 -20.96
CA PHE A 103 16.60 2.79 -20.60
C PHE A 103 16.02 2.18 -19.32
N ASN A 104 16.74 1.27 -18.66
CA ASN A 104 16.31 0.72 -17.37
C ASN A 104 17.03 1.42 -16.20
N PRO A 105 16.39 2.38 -15.52
CA PRO A 105 16.97 2.96 -14.31
C PRO A 105 17.19 1.85 -13.28
N THR A 106 18.32 1.89 -12.60
CA THR A 106 18.60 0.90 -11.56
C THR A 106 17.56 1.00 -10.45
N LEU A 107 17.16 -0.13 -9.85
CA LEU A 107 16.16 -0.19 -8.77
C LEU A 107 16.43 0.83 -7.65
N ALA A 108 17.72 1.08 -7.35
CA ALA A 108 18.12 2.06 -6.35
C ALA A 108 17.85 3.52 -6.79
N ALA A 109 17.96 3.81 -8.09
CA ALA A 109 17.61 5.13 -8.62
C ALA A 109 16.10 5.38 -8.55
N MET A 110 15.29 4.38 -8.96
CA MET A 110 13.82 4.44 -8.83
C MET A 110 13.39 4.65 -7.37
N GLU A 111 13.99 3.91 -6.43
CA GLU A 111 13.71 4.03 -5.01
C GLU A 111 14.04 5.43 -4.48
N SER A 112 15.16 6.01 -4.87
CA SER A 112 15.56 7.37 -4.44
C SER A 112 14.63 8.46 -4.97
N GLU A 113 14.03 8.27 -6.14
CA GLU A 113 13.07 9.19 -6.75
C GLU A 113 11.69 9.12 -6.07
N ILE A 114 11.24 7.90 -5.76
CA ILE A 114 9.93 7.66 -5.16
C ILE A 114 9.92 7.95 -3.64
N LYS A 115 11.05 7.75 -2.95
CA LYS A 115 11.16 7.91 -1.49
C LYS A 115 10.54 9.21 -0.93
N PRO A 116 10.81 10.42 -1.48
CA PRO A 116 10.22 11.64 -0.95
C PRO A 116 8.68 11.68 -1.08
N LYS A 117 8.12 11.13 -2.16
CA LYS A 117 6.67 11.05 -2.37
C LYS A 117 6.03 10.12 -1.36
N VAL A 118 6.61 8.94 -1.18
CA VAL A 118 6.15 7.94 -0.22
C VAL A 118 6.17 8.49 1.21
N LEU A 119 7.26 9.14 1.61
CA LEU A 119 7.36 9.79 2.92
C LEU A 119 6.27 10.85 3.13
N GLN A 120 5.98 11.68 2.13
CA GLN A 120 4.90 12.67 2.21
C GLN A 120 3.54 12.00 2.38
N THR A 121 3.25 10.95 1.59
CA THR A 121 1.98 10.23 1.65
C THR A 121 1.81 9.48 2.98
N VAL A 122 2.86 8.82 3.47
CA VAL A 122 2.85 8.13 4.76
C VAL A 122 2.68 9.13 5.91
N ASN A 123 3.34 10.29 5.87
CA ASN A 123 3.15 11.35 6.85
C ASN A 123 1.72 11.94 6.82
N PHE A 124 1.12 12.05 5.64
CA PHE A 124 -0.27 12.46 5.50
C PHE A 124 -1.20 11.39 6.11
N LEU A 125 -1.00 10.13 5.77
CA LEU A 125 -1.78 9.01 6.31
C LEU A 125 -1.71 8.94 7.83
N THR A 126 -0.55 9.13 8.43
CA THR A 126 -0.41 9.13 9.90
C THR A 126 -1.24 10.25 10.56
N LYS A 127 -1.33 11.43 9.93
CA LYS A 127 -2.17 12.53 10.41
C LYS A 127 -3.67 12.19 10.31
N GLU A 128 -4.10 11.63 9.18
CA GLU A 128 -5.49 11.23 8.96
C GLU A 128 -5.90 10.07 9.89
N TYR A 129 -5.03 9.09 10.10
CA TYR A 129 -5.27 8.00 11.03
C TYR A 129 -5.38 8.48 12.49
N ASN A 130 -4.60 9.46 12.90
CA ASN A 130 -4.74 10.08 14.23
C ASN A 130 -6.12 10.73 14.41
N LYS A 131 -6.68 11.35 13.36
CA LYS A 131 -8.04 11.88 13.37
C LYS A 131 -9.07 10.76 13.42
N LEU A 132 -8.90 9.71 12.59
CA LEU A 132 -9.78 8.55 12.55
C LEU A 132 -9.91 7.89 13.93
N ILE A 133 -8.79 7.63 14.60
CA ILE A 133 -8.76 7.01 15.95
C ILE A 133 -9.52 7.87 16.97
N LYS A 134 -9.40 9.20 16.90
CA LYS A 134 -10.17 10.10 17.77
C LYS A 134 -11.67 9.96 17.53
N TYR A 135 -12.12 9.96 16.27
CA TYR A 135 -13.53 9.76 15.94
C TYR A 135 -14.05 8.37 16.34
N GLN A 136 -13.23 7.33 16.19
CA GLN A 136 -13.59 5.99 16.63
C GLN A 136 -13.76 5.91 18.15
N LYS A 137 -12.84 6.51 18.93
CA LYS A 137 -12.96 6.60 20.39
C LYS A 137 -14.20 7.39 20.82
N GLU A 138 -14.50 8.51 20.17
CA GLU A 138 -15.71 9.27 20.43
C GLU A 138 -16.97 8.45 20.10
N LYS A 139 -16.99 7.72 18.98
CA LYS A 139 -18.10 6.86 18.60
C LYS A 139 -18.35 5.76 19.63
N ILE A 140 -17.28 5.10 20.09
CA ILE A 140 -17.39 4.09 21.19
C ILE A 140 -17.95 4.73 22.47
N ASN A 141 -17.45 5.89 22.85
CA ASN A 141 -17.93 6.59 24.05
C ASN A 141 -19.42 7.01 23.93
N CYS A 142 -19.86 7.40 22.74
CA CYS A 142 -21.27 7.70 22.48
C CYS A 142 -22.14 6.45 22.63
N VAL A 143 -21.69 5.31 22.07
CA VAL A 143 -22.40 4.02 22.19
C VAL A 143 -22.49 3.58 23.64
N LEU A 144 -21.39 3.65 24.41
CA LEU A 144 -21.36 3.27 25.82
C LEU A 144 -22.27 4.16 26.69
N LYS A 145 -22.45 5.43 26.33
CA LYS A 145 -23.31 6.37 27.05
C LYS A 145 -24.73 6.45 26.47
N SER A 146 -25.05 5.59 25.51
CA SER A 146 -26.37 5.57 24.80
C SER A 146 -26.75 6.89 24.14
N PHE A 147 -25.75 7.70 23.72
CA PHE A 147 -25.96 8.93 22.96
C PHE A 147 -25.84 8.67 21.45
N ALA A 148 -26.66 9.33 20.65
CA ALA A 148 -26.54 9.27 19.21
C ALA A 148 -25.29 10.03 18.73
N PHE A 149 -24.53 9.42 17.82
CA PHE A 149 -23.41 10.07 17.17
C PHE A 149 -23.91 11.15 16.22
N SER A 150 -23.34 12.36 16.24
CA SER A 150 -23.77 13.48 15.42
C SER A 150 -23.61 13.18 13.93
N SER A 151 -24.67 13.44 13.12
CA SER A 151 -24.65 13.25 11.66
C SER A 151 -23.52 14.03 10.95
N ALA A 152 -23.18 15.22 11.45
CA ALA A 152 -22.05 15.99 10.92
C ALA A 152 -20.70 15.27 11.14
N LYS A 153 -20.49 14.69 12.33
CA LYS A 153 -19.29 13.92 12.65
C LYS A 153 -19.22 12.62 11.83
N GLU A 154 -20.36 12.00 11.55
CA GLU A 154 -20.40 10.80 10.71
C GLU A 154 -20.01 11.09 9.26
N LYS A 155 -20.44 12.21 8.69
CA LYS A 155 -20.02 12.65 7.37
C LYS A 155 -18.51 12.93 7.31
N ASN A 156 -17.96 13.58 8.35
CA ASN A 156 -16.52 13.82 8.42
C ASN A 156 -15.73 12.52 8.57
N TYR A 157 -16.22 11.57 9.37
CA TYR A 157 -15.63 10.25 9.51
C TYR A 157 -15.55 9.52 8.16
N LYS A 158 -16.65 9.51 7.37
CA LYS A 158 -16.67 8.89 6.04
C LYS A 158 -15.66 9.53 5.09
N LYS A 159 -15.59 10.87 5.06
CA LYS A 159 -14.59 11.58 4.24
C LYS A 159 -13.14 11.23 4.62
N ILE A 160 -12.85 11.10 5.92
CA ILE A 160 -11.51 10.70 6.37
C ILE A 160 -11.19 9.28 5.91
N VAL A 161 -12.15 8.36 6.01
CA VAL A 161 -11.98 6.97 5.53
C VAL A 161 -11.75 6.93 4.02
N GLU A 162 -12.51 7.70 3.24
CA GLU A 162 -12.34 7.82 1.78
C GLU A 162 -10.94 8.37 1.44
N ASN A 163 -10.52 9.45 2.07
CA ASN A 163 -9.19 10.02 1.87
C ASN A 163 -8.05 9.03 2.20
N ILE A 164 -8.19 8.28 3.31
CA ILE A 164 -7.22 7.25 3.68
C ILE A 164 -7.19 6.16 2.63
N LEU A 165 -8.35 5.68 2.16
CA LEU A 165 -8.44 4.63 1.15
C LEU A 165 -7.79 5.05 -0.17
N GLU A 166 -8.05 6.27 -0.64
CA GLU A 166 -7.44 6.82 -1.86
C GLU A 166 -5.91 6.88 -1.75
N ASN A 167 -5.40 7.37 -0.62
CA ASN A 167 -3.95 7.45 -0.40
C ASN A 167 -3.28 6.07 -0.24
N ILE A 168 -3.95 5.09 0.36
CA ILE A 168 -3.45 3.71 0.43
C ILE A 168 -3.43 3.08 -0.97
N LYS A 169 -4.45 3.32 -1.79
CA LYS A 169 -4.48 2.86 -3.17
C LYS A 169 -3.35 3.47 -4.00
N SER A 170 -3.09 4.77 -3.85
CA SER A 170 -2.01 5.45 -4.55
C SER A 170 -0.61 4.98 -4.12
N LEU A 171 -0.45 4.44 -2.91
CA LEU A 171 0.82 3.88 -2.43
C LEU A 171 1.16 2.52 -3.04
N GLN A 172 0.21 1.82 -3.67
CA GLN A 172 0.42 0.50 -4.27
C GLN A 172 1.22 -0.43 -3.32
N LEU A 173 0.63 -0.76 -2.17
CA LEU A 173 1.29 -1.63 -1.18
C LEU A 173 1.65 -2.98 -1.80
N SER A 174 2.86 -3.48 -1.48
CA SER A 174 3.33 -4.77 -1.96
C SER A 174 2.44 -5.92 -1.43
N PRO A 175 2.22 -7.00 -2.23
CA PRO A 175 1.40 -8.13 -1.82
C PRO A 175 1.82 -8.78 -0.50
N PRO A 176 3.12 -8.99 -0.20
CA PRO A 176 3.57 -9.54 1.09
C PRO A 176 3.18 -8.67 2.28
N VAL A 177 3.20 -7.35 2.11
CA VAL A 177 2.81 -6.40 3.17
C VAL A 177 1.32 -6.48 3.43
N LEU A 178 0.49 -6.55 2.38
CA LEU A 178 -0.95 -6.75 2.53
C LEU A 178 -1.27 -8.05 3.27
N GLU A 179 -0.59 -9.14 2.92
CA GLU A 179 -0.74 -10.42 3.60
C GLU A 179 -0.34 -10.33 5.07
N THR A 180 0.75 -9.65 5.39
CA THR A 180 1.21 -9.43 6.77
C THR A 180 0.17 -8.64 7.58
N LEU A 181 -0.44 -7.60 7.01
CA LEU A 181 -1.51 -6.83 7.64
C LEU A 181 -2.73 -7.71 7.94
N VAL A 182 -3.15 -8.53 6.97
CA VAL A 182 -4.26 -9.47 7.15
C VAL A 182 -3.94 -10.50 8.24
N GLN A 183 -2.74 -11.05 8.24
CA GLN A 183 -2.27 -12.00 9.26
C GLN A 183 -2.31 -11.39 10.68
N LYS A 184 -1.90 -10.13 10.82
CA LYS A 184 -2.01 -9.41 12.10
C LYS A 184 -3.45 -9.33 12.58
N HIS A 185 -4.40 -9.02 11.70
CA HIS A 185 -5.83 -8.99 12.04
C HIS A 185 -6.35 -10.37 12.48
N TYR A 186 -5.98 -11.42 11.76
CA TYR A 186 -6.36 -12.79 12.13
C TYR A 186 -5.76 -13.19 13.49
N SER A 187 -4.52 -12.82 13.77
CA SER A 187 -3.88 -13.14 15.05
C SER A 187 -4.59 -12.46 16.24
N GLU A 188 -4.96 -11.19 16.09
CA GLU A 188 -5.70 -10.46 17.13
C GLU A 188 -7.12 -11.02 17.32
N ASN A 189 -7.80 -11.34 16.22
CA ASN A 189 -9.12 -11.98 16.31
C ASN A 189 -9.05 -13.34 17.02
N LYS A 190 -8.03 -14.15 16.73
CA LYS A 190 -7.80 -15.44 17.40
C LYS A 190 -7.56 -15.26 18.91
N LYS A 191 -6.84 -14.22 19.31
CA LYS A 191 -6.65 -13.89 20.73
C LYS A 191 -7.98 -13.55 21.41
N ILE A 192 -8.81 -12.72 20.77
CA ILE A 192 -10.14 -12.34 21.29
C ILE A 192 -11.02 -13.58 21.48
N ILE A 193 -11.13 -14.44 20.47
CA ILE A 193 -11.92 -15.68 20.54
C ILE A 193 -11.41 -16.59 21.65
N SER A 194 -10.09 -16.70 21.83
CA SER A 194 -9.50 -17.47 22.92
C SER A 194 -9.88 -16.92 24.30
N LEU A 195 -9.85 -15.60 24.47
CA LEU A 195 -10.26 -14.94 25.72
C LEU A 195 -11.75 -15.09 26.01
N GLU A 196 -12.60 -14.98 24.98
CA GLU A 196 -14.04 -15.24 25.10
C GLU A 196 -14.33 -16.69 25.52
N GLY A 197 -13.63 -17.65 24.92
CA GLY A 197 -13.72 -19.07 25.30
C GLY A 197 -13.31 -19.33 26.75
N ASN A 198 -12.27 -18.63 27.23
CA ASN A 198 -11.84 -18.72 28.62
C ASN A 198 -12.87 -18.11 29.58
N LEU A 199 -13.45 -16.96 29.23
CA LEU A 199 -14.52 -16.33 30.01
C LEU A 199 -15.75 -17.23 30.12
N LEU A 200 -16.17 -17.88 29.04
CA LEU A 200 -17.28 -18.81 29.04
C LEU A 200 -17.02 -20.01 29.95
N ARG A 201 -15.79 -20.55 29.98
CA ARG A 201 -15.41 -21.66 30.87
C ARG A 201 -15.41 -21.27 32.35
N LEU A 202 -15.12 -19.99 32.65
CA LEU A 202 -15.13 -19.50 34.03
C LEU A 202 -16.54 -19.15 34.52
N ALA A 203 -17.48 -18.94 33.60
CA ALA A 203 -18.86 -18.60 33.91
C ALA A 203 -19.79 -19.82 34.07
N ILE A 204 -19.33 -21.03 33.69
CA ILE A 204 -19.99 -22.31 33.86
C ILE A 204 -19.43 -23.04 35.09
#